data_4cec302e130b9d79662af626aec27ebe
#
_entry.id   4cec302e130b9d79662af626aec27ebe
#
_cell.length_a   1.000
_cell.length_b   1.000
_cell.length_c   1.000
_cell.angle_alpha   90.00
_cell.angle_beta   90.00
_cell.angle_gamma   90.00
#
_symmetry.space_group_name_H-M   'P 1'
#
loop_
_entity.id
_entity.type
_entity.pdbx_description
1 polymer ?
#
loop_
_entity_poly.entity_id
_entity_poly.type
_entity_poly.pdbx_seq_one_letter_code
_entity_poly.pdbx_strand_id
1 'polypeptide(L)' 'MAACAYADGRGHPLAFGRSVFGELAALHGDKGVWKLLDRRASEVVDVPVDGPIPLDVDTWEDYQAVLLQAGLA' A
#
# COMPACT_ATOMS: atom_id res chain seq x y z
N MET A 1 -9.14 4.58 -9.14
CA MET A 1 -8.03 4.15 -8.26
C MET A 1 -8.36 2.78 -7.65
N ALA A 2 -7.35 2.00 -7.36
CA ALA A 2 -7.55 0.71 -6.69
C ALA A 2 -6.47 0.49 -5.64
N ALA A 3 -6.83 -0.24 -4.58
CA ALA A 3 -5.92 -0.59 -3.49
C ALA A 3 -6.18 -2.04 -3.09
N CYS A 4 -5.14 -2.74 -2.67
CA CYS A 4 -5.32 -4.07 -2.11
C CYS A 4 -5.89 -3.95 -0.69
N ALA A 5 -6.90 -4.76 -0.40
CA ALA A 5 -7.56 -4.80 0.90
C ALA A 5 -7.16 -6.11 1.60
N TYR A 6 -6.30 -6.00 2.58
CA TYR A 6 -5.83 -7.12 3.40
C TYR A 6 -6.68 -7.24 4.68
N ALA A 7 -6.42 -8.29 5.44
CA ALA A 7 -7.16 -8.53 6.68
C ALA A 7 -7.06 -7.36 7.67
N ASP A 8 -5.94 -6.65 7.68
CA ASP A 8 -5.64 -5.54 8.61
C ASP A 8 -5.67 -4.15 7.96
N GLY A 9 -6.18 -4.04 6.74
CA GLY A 9 -6.38 -2.76 6.08
C GLY A 9 -5.88 -2.71 4.64
N ARG A 10 -5.88 -1.50 4.08
CA ARG A 10 -5.37 -1.27 2.73
C ARG A 10 -3.85 -1.27 2.70
N GLY A 11 -3.29 -1.81 1.63
CA GLY A 11 -1.85 -1.84 1.42
C GLY A 11 -1.50 -1.90 -0.05
N HIS A 12 -0.20 -1.94 -0.33
CA HIS A 12 0.31 -2.05 -1.70
C HIS A 12 0.05 -3.45 -2.27
N PRO A 13 0.02 -3.55 -3.60
CA PRO A 13 0.19 -2.46 -4.56
C PRO A 13 -1.06 -1.58 -4.68
N LEU A 14 -0.85 -0.36 -5.16
CA LEU A 14 -1.88 0.61 -5.47
C LEU A 14 -1.90 0.85 -6.98
N ALA A 15 -3.08 1.15 -7.53
CA ALA A 15 -3.22 1.45 -8.95
C ALA A 15 -3.96 2.76 -9.15
N PHE A 16 -3.46 3.58 -10.09
CA PHE A 16 -4.01 4.90 -10.37
C PHE A 16 -4.28 5.07 -11.86
N GLY A 17 -5.47 5.53 -12.19
CA GLY A 17 -5.80 5.89 -13.55
C GLY A 17 -5.12 7.19 -13.98
N ARG A 18 -4.99 7.38 -15.29
CA ARG A 18 -4.34 8.56 -15.87
C ARG A 18 -4.94 9.87 -15.36
N SER A 19 -6.25 9.90 -15.09
CA SER A 19 -6.95 11.12 -14.66
C SER A 19 -6.43 11.70 -13.33
N VAL A 20 -5.75 10.89 -12.50
CA VAL A 20 -5.19 11.35 -11.22
C VAL A 20 -3.69 11.60 -11.27
N PHE A 21 -3.04 11.42 -12.42
CA PHE A 21 -1.58 11.60 -12.52
C PHE A 21 -1.13 13.01 -12.15
N GLY A 22 -1.91 14.03 -12.51
CA GLY A 22 -1.61 15.40 -12.12
C GLY A 22 -1.59 15.61 -10.61
N GLU A 23 -2.55 15.02 -9.91
CA GLU A 23 -2.59 15.09 -8.45
C GLU A 23 -1.42 14.32 -7.82
N LEU A 24 -1.07 13.14 -8.38
CA LEU A 24 0.08 12.38 -7.90
C LEU A 24 1.37 13.18 -8.02
N ALA A 25 1.56 13.88 -9.14
CA ALA A 25 2.75 14.70 -9.36
C ALA A 25 2.87 15.86 -8.37
N ALA A 26 1.75 16.31 -7.81
CA ALA A 26 1.71 17.41 -6.84
C ALA A 26 1.85 16.94 -5.38
N LEU A 27 1.87 15.64 -5.11
CA LEU A 27 1.97 15.12 -3.76
C LEU A 27 3.37 15.30 -3.17
N HIS A 28 3.41 15.50 -1.86
CA HIS A 28 4.65 15.63 -1.10
C HIS A 28 4.64 14.66 0.08
N GLY A 29 5.75 13.93 0.24
CA GLY A 29 5.96 13.02 1.36
C GLY A 29 5.22 11.69 1.22
N ASP A 30 5.57 10.75 2.07
CA ASP A 30 5.08 9.37 2.02
C ASP A 30 3.58 9.26 2.31
N LYS A 31 3.05 10.19 3.10
CA LYS A 31 1.63 10.19 3.49
C LYS A 31 0.71 10.81 2.46
N GLY A 32 1.26 11.46 1.44
CA GLY A 32 0.47 12.15 0.42
C GLY A 32 -0.47 11.23 -0.33
N VAL A 33 0.01 10.05 -0.72
CA VAL A 33 -0.78 9.04 -1.44
C VAL A 33 -1.96 8.56 -0.60
N TRP A 34 -1.74 8.28 0.68
CA TRP A 34 -2.81 7.83 1.57
C TRP A 34 -3.85 8.91 1.80
N LYS A 35 -3.43 10.17 1.90
CA LYS A 35 -4.35 11.31 2.00
C LYS A 35 -5.20 11.45 0.73
N LEU A 36 -4.61 11.21 -0.44
CA LEU A 36 -5.35 11.23 -1.70
C LEU A 36 -6.41 10.14 -1.72
N LEU A 37 -6.07 8.92 -1.30
CA LEU A 37 -7.02 7.82 -1.21
C LEU A 37 -8.17 8.13 -0.26
N ASP A 38 -7.88 8.72 0.90
CA ASP A 38 -8.89 9.11 1.88
C ASP A 38 -9.83 10.20 1.32
N ARG A 39 -9.26 11.20 0.68
CA ARG A 39 -10.02 12.31 0.09
C ARG A 39 -10.97 11.84 -1.01
N ARG A 40 -10.57 10.81 -1.76
CA ARG A 40 -11.33 10.24 -2.85
C ARG A 40 -11.79 8.81 -2.55
N ALA A 41 -12.15 8.54 -1.32
CA ALA A 41 -12.47 7.19 -0.87
C ALA A 41 -13.58 6.51 -1.70
N SER A 42 -14.56 7.27 -2.19
CA SER A 42 -15.65 6.74 -3.02
C SER A 42 -15.18 6.28 -4.40
N GLU A 43 -13.99 6.72 -4.84
CA GLU A 43 -13.42 6.36 -6.15
C GLU A 43 -12.39 5.24 -6.05
N VAL A 44 -12.15 4.72 -4.85
CA VAL A 44 -11.17 3.66 -4.63
C VAL A 44 -11.86 2.30 -4.68
N VAL A 45 -11.39 1.43 -5.57
CA VAL A 45 -11.83 0.04 -5.63
C VAL A 45 -10.92 -0.77 -4.72
N ASP A 46 -11.49 -1.42 -3.72
CA ASP A 46 -10.76 -2.33 -2.85
C ASP A 46 -10.68 -3.71 -3.49
N VAL A 47 -9.46 -4.21 -3.68
CA VAL A 47 -9.21 -5.54 -4.22
C VAL A 47 -8.89 -6.48 -3.06
N PRO A 48 -9.78 -7.42 -2.72
CA PRO A 48 -9.56 -8.32 -1.59
C PRO A 48 -8.32 -9.20 -1.79
N VAL A 49 -7.48 -9.28 -0.77
CA VAL A 49 -6.32 -10.17 -0.75
C VAL A 49 -6.32 -10.88 0.60
N ASP A 50 -6.20 -12.19 0.57
CA ASP A 50 -6.18 -12.99 1.79
C ASP A 50 -4.90 -12.73 2.59
N GLY A 51 -5.06 -12.67 3.91
CA GLY A 51 -3.94 -12.54 4.85
C GLY A 51 -3.63 -11.11 5.24
N PRO A 52 -2.59 -10.93 6.08
CA PRO A 52 -2.18 -9.63 6.57
C PRO A 52 -1.40 -8.85 5.53
N ILE A 53 -1.25 -7.54 5.76
CA ILE A 53 -0.39 -6.69 4.94
C ILE A 53 1.03 -7.25 4.96
N PRO A 54 1.67 -7.46 3.79
CA PRO A 54 3.05 -7.93 3.74
C PRO A 54 4.00 -6.97 4.46
N LEU A 55 5.05 -7.53 5.05
CA LEU A 55 6.09 -6.72 5.70
C LEU A 55 6.90 -5.95 4.67
N ASP A 56 7.12 -4.67 4.94
CA ASP A 56 8.06 -3.85 4.17
C ASP A 56 9.48 -4.09 4.68
N VAL A 57 10.45 -4.11 3.77
CA VAL A 57 11.85 -4.32 4.11
C VAL A 57 12.62 -3.05 3.80
N ASP A 58 12.83 -2.23 4.83
CA ASP A 58 13.57 -0.97 4.74
C ASP A 58 14.86 -1.00 5.57
N THR A 59 14.97 -1.92 6.53
CA THR A 59 16.10 -2.07 7.43
C THR A 59 16.60 -3.51 7.44
N TRP A 60 17.78 -3.73 8.03
CA TRP A 60 18.31 -5.07 8.24
C TRP A 60 17.43 -5.91 9.16
N GLU A 61 16.86 -5.29 10.18
CA GLU A 61 15.92 -5.93 11.10
C GLU A 61 14.66 -6.39 10.38
N ASP A 62 14.14 -5.57 9.47
CA ASP A 62 12.98 -5.93 8.65
C ASP A 62 13.28 -7.15 7.79
N TYR A 63 14.48 -7.20 7.21
CA TYR A 63 14.91 -8.34 6.39
C TYR A 63 14.96 -9.63 7.22
N GLN A 64 15.51 -9.55 8.43
CA GLN A 64 15.55 -10.69 9.34
C GLN A 64 14.13 -11.16 9.72
N ALA A 65 13.22 -10.23 9.97
CA ALA A 65 11.83 -10.55 10.29
C ALA A 65 11.14 -11.30 9.13
N VAL A 66 11.40 -10.88 7.90
CA VAL A 66 10.86 -11.56 6.71
C VAL A 66 11.42 -12.96 6.57
N LEU A 67 12.70 -13.15 6.84
CA LEU A 67 13.33 -14.48 6.82
C LEU A 67 12.66 -15.43 7.82
N LEU A 68 12.39 -14.94 9.03
CA LEU A 68 11.69 -15.72 10.07
C LEU A 68 10.28 -16.07 9.62
N GLN A 69 9.55 -15.09 9.08
CA GLN A 69 8.19 -15.31 8.60
C GLN A 69 8.14 -16.34 7.47
N ALA A 70 9.14 -16.34 6.60
CA ALA A 70 9.25 -17.28 5.49
C ALA A 70 9.80 -18.66 5.91
N GLY A 71 10.21 -18.83 7.16
CA GLY A 71 10.81 -20.07 7.63
C GLY A 71 12.23 -20.31 7.16
N LEU A 72 12.95 -19.24 6.78
CA LEU A 72 14.31 -19.32 6.25
C LEU A 72 15.40 -18.97 7.28
N ALA A 73 15.02 -18.64 8.49
CA ALA A 73 15.95 -18.32 9.57
C ALA A 73 15.55 -18.98 10.88
#